data_df29d2a43901caf304523732c8798f99
#
_entry.id   df29d2a43901caf304523732c8798f99
#
_cell.length_a   1.000
_cell.length_b   1.000
_cell.length_c   1.000
_cell.angle_alpha   90.00
_cell.angle_beta   90.00
_cell.angle_gamma   90.00
#
_symmetry.space_group_name_H-M   'P 1'
#
loop_
_entity.id
_entity.type
_entity.pdbx_description
1 polymer ?
#
loop_
_entity_poly.entity_id
_entity_poly.type
_entity_poly.pdbx_seq_one_letter_code
_entity_poly.pdbx_strand_id
1 'polypeptide(L)'
;MYLETFKLKELPFRLSPDPQFLYLSKQHARAKAYMESTIWFTDGFVVITGEIGSGKTTLIESFLKEVPTDVVVAQINQTQVSAIDFLQAVLVQFGFSPFKMRKAELISTLNNFLIEQYAAGRRVLLIVDEAQNLTMRVLEEIRMLSGVETTKEKVLRIILAGQPELSDKLDNPQLEQLTQRVRLRFHLQTLSESETRGYIQHRLEVAGAGDRALFAPETFPLIYRYCGGVPRLINTLCDTAMMAAGTSDRDTVTREDIESAVAELQWVDYAHRPRLQPAETEQLPPPPVPASAAPAVQGRPTLARLLVATDGRTVQEIPLRPGRVIVGRTPDNDVHIDSRFISRHHCQVITTTHSCVVEDLNSTNGIFVKSNRVRRHLLNDGDVVLIGKHELIYIDERPARPRHNLADTMPGLQALREADIPGHESQVEDDDEAEAAESK
;
A
#
# COMPACT_ATOMS: atom_id res chain seq x y z
N MET A 1 -2.49 17.08 26.20
CA MET A 1 -3.06 16.80 24.86
C MET A 1 -4.11 17.88 24.57
N TYR A 2 -4.20 18.44 23.39
CA TYR A 2 -5.02 19.64 23.09
C TYR A 2 -6.53 19.49 23.35
N LEU A 3 -7.04 18.26 23.57
CA LEU A 3 -8.46 18.03 23.86
C LEU A 3 -9.00 18.82 25.06
N GLU A 4 -8.18 18.97 26.10
CA GLU A 4 -8.56 19.72 27.32
C GLU A 4 -8.63 21.22 27.03
N THR A 5 -7.62 21.76 26.32
CA THR A 5 -7.56 23.17 25.92
C THR A 5 -8.76 23.57 25.08
N PHE A 6 -9.08 22.73 24.08
CA PHE A 6 -10.23 22.99 23.19
C PHE A 6 -11.56 22.44 23.72
N LYS A 7 -11.57 21.78 24.88
CA LYS A 7 -12.76 21.17 25.52
C LYS A 7 -13.52 20.26 24.54
N LEU A 8 -12.78 19.37 23.86
CA LEU A 8 -13.32 18.38 22.93
C LEU A 8 -13.46 17.03 23.61
N LYS A 9 -14.44 16.24 23.16
CA LYS A 9 -14.69 14.88 23.65
C LYS A 9 -13.75 13.86 23.03
N GLU A 10 -13.36 14.08 21.78
CA GLU A 10 -12.48 13.20 21.02
C GLU A 10 -11.72 13.97 19.93
N LEU A 11 -10.72 13.29 19.32
CA LEU A 11 -9.87 13.89 18.29
C LEU A 11 -10.67 14.13 17.01
N PRO A 12 -10.84 15.38 16.56
CA PRO A 12 -11.66 15.68 15.38
C PRO A 12 -11.02 15.25 14.07
N PHE A 13 -9.69 15.21 13.99
CA PHE A 13 -8.95 15.04 12.73
C PHE A 13 -8.18 13.72 12.63
N ARG A 14 -8.73 12.63 13.17
CA ARG A 14 -8.16 11.28 13.03
C ARG A 14 -8.03 10.90 11.56
N LEU A 15 -6.95 10.18 11.22
CA LEU A 15 -6.70 9.69 9.85
C LEU A 15 -7.40 8.34 9.57
N SER A 16 -7.75 7.59 10.60
CA SER A 16 -8.53 6.35 10.46
C SER A 16 -9.94 6.67 9.96
N PRO A 17 -10.47 5.90 9.00
CA PRO A 17 -11.85 6.04 8.58
C PRO A 17 -12.82 5.94 9.76
N ASP A 18 -13.75 6.87 9.84
CA ASP A 18 -14.84 6.84 10.81
C ASP A 18 -16.09 7.45 10.17
N PRO A 19 -17.11 6.62 9.90
CA PRO A 19 -18.34 7.08 9.26
C PRO A 19 -19.12 8.16 10.04
N GLN A 20 -18.89 8.30 11.36
CA GLN A 20 -19.53 9.38 12.14
C GLN A 20 -19.00 10.75 11.74
N PHE A 21 -17.73 10.82 11.33
CA PHE A 21 -17.08 12.05 10.85
C PHE A 21 -17.22 12.27 9.35
N LEU A 22 -18.06 11.51 8.66
CA LEU A 22 -18.26 11.69 7.22
C LEU A 22 -19.01 12.98 6.93
N TYR A 23 -18.33 13.91 6.29
CA TYR A 23 -18.96 15.11 5.71
C TYR A 23 -19.45 14.79 4.29
N LEU A 24 -20.76 14.79 4.08
CA LEU A 24 -21.37 14.55 2.78
C LEU A 24 -21.32 15.82 1.94
N SER A 25 -20.21 16.10 1.26
CA SER A 25 -20.18 17.12 0.21
C SER A 25 -21.14 16.73 -0.93
N LYS A 26 -21.44 17.69 -1.81
CA LYS A 26 -22.29 17.41 -2.98
C LYS A 26 -21.77 16.22 -3.81
N GLN A 27 -20.45 16.10 -3.96
CA GLN A 27 -19.83 15.00 -4.71
C GLN A 27 -19.94 13.67 -3.94
N HIS A 28 -19.72 13.67 -2.63
CA HIS A 28 -19.89 12.48 -1.80
C HIS A 28 -21.32 11.98 -1.78
N ALA A 29 -22.30 12.88 -1.67
CA ALA A 29 -23.72 12.54 -1.73
C ALA A 29 -24.10 11.90 -3.08
N ARG A 30 -23.58 12.43 -4.20
CA ARG A 30 -23.79 11.83 -5.53
C ARG A 30 -23.13 10.47 -5.65
N ALA A 31 -21.88 10.32 -5.20
CA ALA A 31 -21.19 9.02 -5.22
C ALA A 31 -21.96 7.99 -4.40
N LYS A 32 -22.44 8.37 -3.20
CA LYS A 32 -23.27 7.51 -2.35
C LYS A 32 -24.56 7.08 -3.05
N ALA A 33 -25.28 8.01 -3.65
CA ALA A 33 -26.50 7.73 -4.40
C ALA A 33 -26.24 6.75 -5.58
N TYR A 34 -25.09 6.86 -6.23
CA TYR A 34 -24.70 5.90 -7.28
C TYR A 34 -24.39 4.50 -6.72
N MET A 35 -23.75 4.43 -5.56
CA MET A 35 -23.53 3.14 -4.87
C MET A 35 -24.86 2.51 -4.45
N GLU A 36 -25.78 3.28 -3.88
CA GLU A 36 -27.13 2.83 -3.50
C GLU A 36 -27.91 2.35 -4.74
N SER A 37 -27.82 3.10 -5.83
CA SER A 37 -28.49 2.73 -7.09
C SER A 37 -27.99 1.40 -7.64
N THR A 38 -26.72 1.02 -7.38
CA THR A 38 -26.15 -0.26 -7.82
C THR A 38 -26.93 -1.46 -7.26
N ILE A 39 -27.46 -1.35 -6.06
CA ILE A 39 -28.24 -2.42 -5.42
C ILE A 39 -29.56 -2.68 -6.18
N TRP A 40 -30.19 -1.61 -6.67
CA TRP A 40 -31.55 -1.68 -7.21
C TRP A 40 -31.61 -1.87 -8.72
N PHE A 41 -30.55 -1.49 -9.47
CA PHE A 41 -30.53 -1.66 -10.92
C PHE A 41 -30.18 -3.09 -11.35
N THR A 42 -30.73 -3.51 -12.48
CA THR A 42 -30.48 -4.84 -13.08
C THR A 42 -29.05 -5.03 -13.54
N ASP A 43 -28.35 -3.93 -13.94
CA ASP A 43 -26.97 -3.93 -14.44
C ASP A 43 -26.03 -3.18 -13.48
N GLY A 44 -26.03 -3.61 -12.22
CA GLY A 44 -25.34 -2.90 -11.15
C GLY A 44 -23.81 -3.03 -11.20
N PHE A 45 -23.13 -2.30 -12.11
CA PHE A 45 -21.67 -2.19 -12.10
C PHE A 45 -21.26 -0.72 -12.13
N VAL A 46 -20.67 -0.25 -11.02
CA VAL A 46 -20.26 1.14 -10.82
C VAL A 46 -18.77 1.22 -10.48
N VAL A 47 -18.10 2.21 -11.03
CA VAL A 47 -16.71 2.55 -10.73
C VAL A 47 -16.64 3.93 -10.10
N ILE A 48 -16.00 4.02 -8.93
CA ILE A 48 -15.77 5.28 -8.20
C ILE A 48 -14.28 5.50 -8.10
N THR A 49 -13.79 6.54 -8.73
CA THR A 49 -12.38 6.94 -8.63
C THR A 49 -12.24 8.24 -7.85
N GLY A 50 -11.05 8.54 -7.40
CA GLY A 50 -10.73 9.80 -6.71
C GLY A 50 -9.34 9.75 -6.12
N GLU A 51 -8.78 10.92 -5.85
CA GLU A 51 -7.43 11.08 -5.31
C GLU A 51 -7.22 10.34 -3.97
N ILE A 52 -5.97 10.06 -3.63
CA ILE A 52 -5.60 9.49 -2.34
C ILE A 52 -6.09 10.40 -1.23
N GLY A 53 -6.83 9.82 -0.25
CA GLY A 53 -7.35 10.60 0.87
C GLY A 53 -8.59 11.43 0.56
N SER A 54 -9.26 11.23 -0.59
CA SER A 54 -10.52 11.90 -0.95
C SER A 54 -11.74 11.40 -0.16
N GLY A 55 -11.59 10.35 0.68
CA GLY A 55 -12.67 9.83 1.52
C GLY A 55 -13.46 8.65 0.94
N LYS A 56 -12.96 7.99 -0.13
CA LYS A 56 -13.62 6.82 -0.76
C LYS A 56 -13.94 5.70 0.23
N THR A 57 -12.95 5.27 1.00
CA THR A 57 -13.13 4.19 2.00
C THR A 57 -14.15 4.57 3.06
N THR A 58 -14.11 5.80 3.60
CA THR A 58 -15.10 6.28 4.58
C THR A 58 -16.50 6.33 3.97
N LEU A 59 -16.62 6.69 2.70
CA LEU A 59 -17.88 6.68 1.97
C LEU A 59 -18.42 5.25 1.81
N ILE A 60 -17.57 4.28 1.46
CA ILE A 60 -17.93 2.85 1.38
C ILE A 60 -18.42 2.35 2.74
N GLU A 61 -17.69 2.64 3.82
CA GLU A 61 -18.08 2.23 5.18
C GLU A 61 -19.41 2.86 5.62
N SER A 62 -19.66 4.13 5.27
CA SER A 62 -20.94 4.76 5.52
C SER A 62 -22.07 4.11 4.73
N PHE A 63 -21.83 3.82 3.45
CA PHE A 63 -22.80 3.12 2.60
C PHE A 63 -23.12 1.73 3.16
N LEU A 64 -22.11 0.96 3.58
CA LEU A 64 -22.30 -0.38 4.14
C LEU A 64 -23.18 -0.43 5.39
N LYS A 65 -23.18 0.64 6.20
CA LYS A 65 -24.07 0.73 7.37
C LYS A 65 -25.56 0.84 7.01
N GLU A 66 -25.85 1.30 5.80
CA GLU A 66 -27.21 1.57 5.32
C GLU A 66 -27.70 0.52 4.31
N VAL A 67 -26.84 -0.43 3.93
CA VAL A 67 -27.21 -1.55 3.02
C VAL A 67 -28.29 -2.39 3.67
N PRO A 68 -29.39 -2.66 2.95
CA PRO A 68 -30.48 -3.52 3.45
C PRO A 68 -30.00 -4.93 3.83
N THR A 69 -30.64 -5.51 4.82
CA THR A 69 -30.26 -6.83 5.38
C THR A 69 -30.50 -8.00 4.40
N ASP A 70 -31.27 -7.79 3.34
CA ASP A 70 -31.50 -8.75 2.26
C ASP A 70 -30.40 -8.73 1.18
N VAL A 71 -29.41 -7.84 1.33
CA VAL A 71 -28.24 -7.77 0.43
C VAL A 71 -27.05 -8.49 1.07
N VAL A 72 -26.53 -9.49 0.37
CA VAL A 72 -25.32 -10.20 0.77
C VAL A 72 -24.11 -9.48 0.21
N VAL A 73 -23.21 -9.03 1.10
CA VAL A 73 -22.06 -8.20 0.71
C VAL A 73 -20.75 -8.97 0.85
N ALA A 74 -19.91 -8.90 -0.16
CA ALA A 74 -18.48 -9.22 -0.08
C ALA A 74 -17.66 -7.93 -0.25
N GLN A 75 -16.76 -7.65 0.70
CA GLN A 75 -15.85 -6.50 0.62
C GLN A 75 -14.40 -6.99 0.53
N ILE A 76 -13.68 -6.55 -0.49
CA ILE A 76 -12.29 -6.87 -0.75
C ILE A 76 -11.45 -5.60 -0.66
N ASN A 77 -10.55 -5.55 0.32
CA ASN A 77 -9.62 -4.43 0.54
C ASN A 77 -8.18 -4.82 0.18
N GLN A 78 -7.86 -6.11 0.13
CA GLN A 78 -6.56 -6.62 -0.30
C GLN A 78 -6.61 -6.93 -1.79
N THR A 79 -6.02 -6.06 -2.60
CA THR A 79 -6.12 -6.10 -4.06
C THR A 79 -4.82 -6.49 -4.77
N GLN A 80 -3.71 -6.61 -4.05
CA GLN A 80 -2.44 -7.15 -4.59
C GLN A 80 -2.41 -8.68 -4.50
N VAL A 81 -3.32 -9.33 -5.22
CA VAL A 81 -3.56 -10.77 -5.17
C VAL A 81 -3.56 -11.39 -6.55
N SER A 82 -3.29 -12.71 -6.63
CA SER A 82 -3.49 -13.46 -7.87
C SER A 82 -5.00 -13.65 -8.17
N ALA A 83 -5.34 -14.04 -9.39
CA ALA A 83 -6.72 -14.31 -9.77
C ALA A 83 -7.36 -15.44 -8.93
N ILE A 84 -6.58 -16.44 -8.53
CA ILE A 84 -7.07 -17.53 -7.66
C ILE A 84 -7.31 -17.02 -6.25
N ASP A 85 -6.35 -16.28 -5.69
CA ASP A 85 -6.48 -15.73 -4.34
C ASP A 85 -7.64 -14.72 -4.24
N PHE A 86 -7.88 -13.95 -5.32
CA PHE A 86 -9.05 -13.07 -5.41
C PHE A 86 -10.37 -13.84 -5.33
N LEU A 87 -10.53 -14.92 -6.13
CA LEU A 87 -11.72 -15.76 -6.08
C LEU A 87 -11.91 -16.42 -4.73
N GLN A 88 -10.81 -16.87 -4.10
CA GLN A 88 -10.83 -17.40 -2.74
C GLN A 88 -11.27 -16.34 -1.73
N ALA A 89 -10.72 -15.13 -1.81
CA ALA A 89 -11.10 -14.03 -0.92
C ALA A 89 -12.58 -13.69 -1.03
N VAL A 90 -13.12 -13.64 -2.25
CA VAL A 90 -14.57 -13.42 -2.48
C VAL A 90 -15.40 -14.52 -1.84
N LEU A 91 -15.03 -15.80 -2.03
CA LEU A 91 -15.75 -16.92 -1.42
C LEU A 91 -15.66 -16.93 0.10
N VAL A 92 -14.51 -16.54 0.68
CA VAL A 92 -14.35 -16.39 2.14
C VAL A 92 -15.32 -15.35 2.69
N GLN A 93 -15.48 -14.22 1.99
CA GLN A 93 -16.43 -13.18 2.38
C GLN A 93 -17.90 -13.70 2.37
N PHE A 94 -18.19 -14.65 1.52
CA PHE A 94 -19.49 -15.33 1.48
C PHE A 94 -19.62 -16.52 2.45
N GLY A 95 -18.60 -16.76 3.30
CA GLY A 95 -18.65 -17.80 4.35
C GLY A 95 -18.15 -19.17 3.93
N PHE A 96 -17.47 -19.29 2.79
CA PHE A 96 -16.88 -20.56 2.34
C PHE A 96 -15.44 -20.74 2.83
N SER A 97 -14.93 -21.99 2.75
CA SER A 97 -13.53 -22.34 3.05
C SER A 97 -12.82 -22.90 1.80
N PRO A 98 -12.43 -22.02 0.84
CA PRO A 98 -12.05 -22.43 -0.52
C PRO A 98 -10.59 -22.85 -0.70
N PHE A 99 -9.79 -22.95 0.37
CA PHE A 99 -8.31 -23.01 0.30
C PHE A 99 -7.70 -24.23 -0.41
N LYS A 100 -8.49 -25.27 -0.68
CA LYS A 100 -8.04 -26.48 -1.40
C LYS A 100 -8.68 -26.65 -2.79
N MET A 101 -9.51 -25.69 -3.18
CA MET A 101 -10.26 -25.75 -4.44
C MET A 101 -9.41 -25.32 -5.64
N ARG A 102 -9.59 -26.00 -6.77
CA ARG A 102 -9.04 -25.56 -8.06
C ARG A 102 -9.84 -24.39 -8.61
N LYS A 103 -9.27 -23.61 -9.53
CA LYS A 103 -9.93 -22.44 -10.12
C LYS A 103 -11.35 -22.74 -10.65
N ALA A 104 -11.52 -23.88 -11.36
CA ALA A 104 -12.82 -24.28 -11.89
C ALA A 104 -13.86 -24.56 -10.78
N GLU A 105 -13.42 -25.15 -9.67
CA GLU A 105 -14.27 -25.40 -8.50
C GLU A 105 -14.66 -24.10 -7.80
N LEU A 106 -13.72 -23.14 -7.67
CA LEU A 106 -13.99 -21.81 -7.11
C LEU A 106 -15.07 -21.09 -7.92
N ILE A 107 -14.93 -21.06 -9.26
CA ILE A 107 -15.90 -20.43 -10.15
C ILE A 107 -17.27 -21.13 -10.07
N SER A 108 -17.30 -22.46 -10.09
CA SER A 108 -18.54 -23.23 -9.98
C SER A 108 -19.24 -22.99 -8.65
N THR A 109 -18.50 -23.00 -7.53
CA THR A 109 -19.04 -22.74 -6.19
C THR A 109 -19.62 -21.33 -6.10
N LEU A 110 -18.91 -20.33 -6.64
CA LEU A 110 -19.38 -18.94 -6.64
C LEU A 110 -20.63 -18.78 -7.50
N ASN A 111 -20.66 -19.37 -8.70
CA ASN A 111 -21.83 -19.32 -9.58
C ASN A 111 -23.07 -19.98 -8.93
N ASN A 112 -22.90 -21.14 -8.33
CA ASN A 112 -24.00 -21.83 -7.62
C ASN A 112 -24.52 -20.97 -6.47
N PHE A 113 -23.60 -20.39 -5.67
CA PHE A 113 -23.99 -19.49 -4.59
C PHE A 113 -24.79 -18.28 -5.09
N LEU A 114 -24.34 -17.63 -6.18
CA LEU A 114 -25.04 -16.48 -6.75
C LEU A 114 -26.45 -16.85 -7.22
N ILE A 115 -26.61 -18.01 -7.85
CA ILE A 115 -27.92 -18.52 -8.32
C ILE A 115 -28.83 -18.85 -7.12
N GLU A 116 -28.30 -19.48 -6.07
CA GLU A 116 -29.03 -19.77 -4.83
C GLU A 116 -29.51 -18.48 -4.13
N GLN A 117 -28.63 -17.46 -4.03
CA GLN A 117 -29.04 -16.19 -3.44
C GLN A 117 -30.14 -15.52 -4.26
N TYR A 118 -30.02 -15.53 -5.59
CA TYR A 118 -31.05 -15.00 -6.48
C TYR A 118 -32.37 -15.73 -6.32
N ALA A 119 -32.37 -17.08 -6.27
CA ALA A 119 -33.55 -17.89 -6.05
C ALA A 119 -34.23 -17.63 -4.69
N ALA A 120 -33.43 -17.26 -3.68
CA ALA A 120 -33.89 -16.83 -2.36
C ALA A 120 -34.36 -15.36 -2.32
N GLY A 121 -34.37 -14.65 -3.44
CA GLY A 121 -34.77 -13.23 -3.53
C GLY A 121 -33.74 -12.26 -2.95
N ARG A 122 -32.52 -12.71 -2.64
CA ARG A 122 -31.45 -11.90 -2.07
C ARG A 122 -30.55 -11.36 -3.16
N ARG A 123 -30.09 -10.13 -3.00
CA ARG A 123 -29.13 -9.48 -3.89
C ARG A 123 -27.70 -9.72 -3.40
N VAL A 124 -26.75 -9.87 -4.32
CA VAL A 124 -25.33 -10.03 -3.99
C VAL A 124 -24.55 -8.84 -4.51
N LEU A 125 -23.76 -8.23 -3.63
CA LEU A 125 -22.94 -7.06 -3.90
C LEU A 125 -21.46 -7.38 -3.59
N LEU A 126 -20.60 -7.18 -4.58
CA LEU A 126 -19.16 -7.22 -4.45
C LEU A 126 -18.61 -5.79 -4.46
N ILE A 127 -17.93 -5.41 -3.40
CA ILE A 127 -17.21 -4.14 -3.30
C ILE A 127 -15.71 -4.43 -3.29
N VAL A 128 -14.97 -3.78 -4.17
CA VAL A 128 -13.52 -3.86 -4.22
C VAL A 128 -12.96 -2.46 -4.01
N ASP A 129 -12.31 -2.22 -2.87
CA ASP A 129 -11.59 -0.99 -2.59
C ASP A 129 -10.13 -1.10 -3.06
N GLU A 130 -9.44 0.02 -3.28
CA GLU A 130 -8.09 0.08 -3.84
C GLU A 130 -7.93 -0.71 -5.16
N ALA A 131 -8.97 -0.72 -5.99
CA ALA A 131 -9.06 -1.54 -7.21
C ALA A 131 -8.00 -1.18 -8.27
N GLN A 132 -7.32 -0.02 -8.19
CA GLN A 132 -6.19 0.30 -9.06
C GLN A 132 -5.02 -0.68 -8.90
N ASN A 133 -4.93 -1.40 -7.78
CA ASN A 133 -3.89 -2.40 -7.55
C ASN A 133 -4.19 -3.75 -8.21
N LEU A 134 -5.44 -3.98 -8.67
CA LEU A 134 -5.81 -5.21 -9.36
C LEU A 134 -5.01 -5.39 -10.65
N THR A 135 -4.57 -6.61 -10.91
CA THR A 135 -3.95 -6.96 -12.19
C THR A 135 -5.00 -7.07 -13.29
N MET A 136 -4.58 -6.96 -14.55
CA MET A 136 -5.47 -7.17 -15.72
C MET A 136 -6.17 -8.52 -15.66
N ARG A 137 -5.50 -9.56 -15.18
CA ARG A 137 -6.07 -10.90 -15.02
C ARG A 137 -7.19 -10.95 -13.99
N VAL A 138 -7.06 -10.22 -12.87
CA VAL A 138 -8.11 -10.16 -11.85
C VAL A 138 -9.31 -9.35 -12.38
N LEU A 139 -9.06 -8.25 -13.09
CA LEU A 139 -10.14 -7.48 -13.74
C LEU A 139 -10.91 -8.33 -14.76
N GLU A 140 -10.21 -9.23 -15.46
CA GLU A 140 -10.85 -10.17 -16.37
C GLU A 140 -11.70 -11.22 -15.61
N GLU A 141 -11.27 -11.72 -14.44
CA GLU A 141 -12.11 -12.56 -13.58
C GLU A 141 -13.37 -11.81 -13.13
N ILE A 142 -13.24 -10.55 -12.73
CA ILE A 142 -14.39 -9.71 -12.37
C ILE A 142 -15.35 -9.58 -13.56
N ARG A 143 -14.82 -9.42 -14.79
CA ARG A 143 -15.64 -9.43 -16.00
C ARG A 143 -16.39 -10.75 -16.15
N MET A 144 -15.72 -11.88 -15.98
CA MET A 144 -16.36 -13.20 -16.07
C MET A 144 -17.46 -13.35 -15.01
N LEU A 145 -17.21 -12.98 -13.77
CA LEU A 145 -18.19 -13.01 -12.68
C LEU A 145 -19.40 -12.11 -12.94
N SER A 146 -19.18 -10.91 -13.49
CA SER A 146 -20.27 -9.99 -13.87
C SER A 146 -21.12 -10.51 -15.01
N GLY A 147 -20.69 -11.59 -15.67
CA GLY A 147 -21.43 -12.27 -16.74
C GLY A 147 -22.48 -13.27 -16.26
N VAL A 148 -22.47 -13.59 -14.94
CA VAL A 148 -23.49 -14.49 -14.38
C VAL A 148 -24.83 -13.77 -14.39
N GLU A 149 -25.75 -14.29 -15.17
CA GLU A 149 -27.06 -13.67 -15.37
C GLU A 149 -28.19 -14.71 -15.40
N THR A 150 -29.37 -14.27 -15.08
CA THR A 150 -30.61 -14.97 -15.32
C THR A 150 -31.23 -14.42 -16.62
N THR A 151 -32.38 -14.93 -17.00
CA THR A 151 -33.11 -14.43 -18.18
C THR A 151 -33.52 -12.95 -18.08
N LYS A 152 -33.47 -12.35 -16.88
CA LYS A 152 -34.01 -11.01 -16.63
C LYS A 152 -32.98 -9.99 -16.11
N GLU A 153 -31.98 -10.44 -15.34
CA GLU A 153 -31.03 -9.52 -14.68
C GLU A 153 -29.69 -10.19 -14.35
N LYS A 154 -28.68 -9.37 -14.10
CA LYS A 154 -27.37 -9.77 -13.52
C LYS A 154 -27.55 -10.15 -12.06
N VAL A 155 -26.97 -11.27 -11.65
CA VAL A 155 -27.09 -11.74 -10.25
C VAL A 155 -26.05 -11.13 -9.31
N LEU A 156 -24.93 -10.64 -9.85
CA LEU A 156 -23.86 -9.99 -9.08
C LEU A 156 -23.80 -8.51 -9.41
N ARG A 157 -23.90 -7.68 -8.37
CA ARG A 157 -23.68 -6.24 -8.43
C ARG A 157 -22.24 -5.96 -8.00
N ILE A 158 -21.60 -4.96 -8.64
CA ILE A 158 -20.17 -4.70 -8.43
C ILE A 158 -19.93 -3.21 -8.24
N ILE A 159 -19.17 -2.85 -7.21
CA ILE A 159 -18.61 -1.52 -7.00
C ILE A 159 -17.09 -1.65 -6.97
N LEU A 160 -16.41 -1.00 -7.91
CA LEU A 160 -14.96 -0.83 -7.86
C LEU A 160 -14.64 0.58 -7.39
N ALA A 161 -13.91 0.71 -6.31
CA ALA A 161 -13.40 1.98 -5.83
C ALA A 161 -11.87 2.01 -5.95
N GLY A 162 -11.31 3.11 -6.38
CA GLY A 162 -9.86 3.20 -6.58
C GLY A 162 -9.35 4.61 -6.86
N GLN A 163 -8.07 4.70 -7.11
CA GLN A 163 -7.39 5.92 -7.52
C GLN A 163 -7.63 6.20 -9.02
N PRO A 164 -7.30 7.39 -9.54
CA PRO A 164 -7.51 7.74 -10.95
C PRO A 164 -6.92 6.72 -11.93
N GLU A 165 -5.81 6.06 -11.58
CA GLU A 165 -5.15 5.03 -12.38
C GLU A 165 -6.06 3.82 -12.68
N LEU A 166 -7.11 3.63 -11.89
CA LEU A 166 -8.13 2.62 -12.20
C LEU A 166 -8.87 2.97 -13.49
N SER A 167 -9.17 4.25 -13.73
CA SER A 167 -9.80 4.68 -14.97
C SER A 167 -8.90 4.42 -16.16
N ASP A 168 -7.60 4.75 -16.05
CA ASP A 168 -6.62 4.52 -17.11
C ASP A 168 -6.49 3.02 -17.45
N LYS A 169 -6.50 2.17 -16.41
CA LYS A 169 -6.53 0.70 -16.62
C LYS A 169 -7.78 0.24 -17.34
N LEU A 170 -8.95 0.74 -16.96
CA LEU A 170 -10.22 0.36 -17.58
C LEU A 170 -10.35 0.86 -19.03
N ASP A 171 -9.61 1.91 -19.39
CA ASP A 171 -9.56 2.41 -20.78
C ASP A 171 -8.61 1.61 -21.67
N ASN A 172 -7.90 0.61 -21.12
CA ASN A 172 -7.09 -0.30 -21.90
C ASN A 172 -7.98 -1.14 -22.85
N PRO A 173 -7.63 -1.24 -24.16
CA PRO A 173 -8.40 -2.04 -25.14
C PRO A 173 -8.61 -3.50 -24.74
N GLN A 174 -7.70 -4.10 -23.95
CA GLN A 174 -7.86 -5.46 -23.44
C GLN A 174 -9.03 -5.61 -22.46
N LEU A 175 -9.50 -4.52 -21.86
CA LEU A 175 -10.62 -4.51 -20.91
C LEU A 175 -11.90 -3.90 -21.51
N GLU A 176 -11.97 -3.70 -22.83
CA GLU A 176 -13.14 -3.10 -23.48
C GLU A 176 -14.44 -3.81 -23.11
N GLN A 177 -14.45 -5.15 -23.07
CA GLN A 177 -15.62 -5.93 -22.67
C GLN A 177 -16.03 -5.73 -21.20
N LEU A 178 -15.08 -5.50 -20.30
CA LEU A 178 -15.37 -5.13 -18.91
C LEU A 178 -15.96 -3.72 -18.85
N THR A 179 -15.33 -2.80 -19.57
CA THR A 179 -15.73 -1.40 -19.66
C THR A 179 -17.16 -1.21 -20.16
N GLN A 180 -17.58 -2.01 -21.16
CA GLN A 180 -18.95 -1.99 -21.67
C GLN A 180 -20.00 -2.45 -20.64
N ARG A 181 -19.59 -3.14 -19.58
CA ARG A 181 -20.47 -3.56 -18.47
C ARG A 181 -20.55 -2.51 -17.35
N VAL A 182 -19.61 -1.56 -17.32
CA VAL A 182 -19.61 -0.47 -16.34
C VAL A 182 -20.70 0.52 -16.73
N ARG A 183 -21.78 0.54 -15.96
CA ARG A 183 -22.90 1.44 -16.16
C ARG A 183 -22.55 2.90 -15.88
N LEU A 184 -21.74 3.12 -14.84
CA LEU A 184 -21.39 4.44 -14.39
C LEU A 184 -19.94 4.48 -13.91
N ARG A 185 -19.22 5.50 -14.36
CA ARG A 185 -17.94 5.93 -13.82
C ARG A 185 -18.10 7.28 -13.16
N PHE A 186 -17.74 7.38 -11.91
CA PHE A 186 -17.81 8.62 -11.15
C PHE A 186 -16.46 8.96 -10.57
N HIS A 187 -15.99 10.16 -10.84
CA HIS A 187 -14.76 10.67 -10.23
C HIS A 187 -15.09 11.59 -9.06
N LEU A 188 -14.70 11.18 -7.86
CA LEU A 188 -14.85 11.93 -6.63
C LEU A 188 -13.77 13.02 -6.56
N GLN A 189 -14.17 14.24 -6.82
CA GLN A 189 -13.31 15.42 -6.74
C GLN A 189 -12.97 15.79 -5.30
N THR A 190 -11.90 16.56 -5.13
CA THR A 190 -11.55 17.17 -3.84
C THR A 190 -12.61 18.21 -3.43
N LEU A 191 -12.67 18.53 -2.15
CA LEU A 191 -13.57 19.54 -1.62
C LEU A 191 -13.23 20.92 -2.17
N SER A 192 -14.23 21.73 -2.48
CA SER A 192 -14.05 23.16 -2.75
C SER A 192 -13.61 23.90 -1.49
N GLU A 193 -13.19 25.15 -1.59
CA GLU A 193 -12.82 25.97 -0.44
C GLU A 193 -13.96 26.10 0.57
N SER A 194 -15.18 26.35 0.09
CA SER A 194 -16.36 26.42 0.95
C SER A 194 -16.71 25.09 1.61
N GLU A 195 -16.57 23.98 0.89
CA GLU A 195 -16.78 22.63 1.43
C GLU A 195 -15.67 22.26 2.42
N THR A 196 -14.42 22.71 2.21
CA THR A 196 -13.31 22.53 3.15
C THR A 196 -13.63 23.16 4.50
N ARG A 197 -14.16 24.38 4.50
CA ARG A 197 -14.64 25.03 5.73
C ARG A 197 -15.75 24.22 6.39
N GLY A 198 -16.76 23.82 5.64
CA GLY A 198 -17.87 23.00 6.17
C GLY A 198 -17.38 21.64 6.71
N TYR A 199 -16.42 21.03 6.05
CA TYR A 199 -15.78 19.79 6.49
C TYR A 199 -15.09 19.93 7.86
N ILE A 200 -14.30 20.99 8.04
CA ILE A 200 -13.61 21.25 9.31
C ILE A 200 -14.64 21.51 10.43
N GLN A 201 -15.64 22.35 10.16
CA GLN A 201 -16.69 22.65 11.12
C GLN A 201 -17.48 21.41 11.54
N HIS A 202 -17.89 20.59 10.57
CA HIS A 202 -18.60 19.33 10.84
C HIS A 202 -17.78 18.39 11.74
N ARG A 203 -16.48 18.22 11.46
CA ARG A 203 -15.63 17.35 12.28
C ARG A 203 -15.46 17.87 13.70
N LEU A 204 -15.35 19.18 13.88
CA LEU A 204 -15.29 19.82 15.21
C LEU A 204 -16.60 19.67 15.96
N GLU A 205 -17.74 19.82 15.28
CA GLU A 205 -19.08 19.63 15.86
C GLU A 205 -19.25 18.20 16.36
N VAL A 206 -18.94 17.20 15.55
CA VAL A 206 -18.96 15.77 15.94
C VAL A 206 -18.05 15.51 17.14
N ALA A 207 -16.88 16.12 17.17
CA ALA A 207 -15.93 16.01 18.28
C ALA A 207 -16.37 16.75 19.58
N GLY A 208 -17.51 17.44 19.56
CA GLY A 208 -18.10 18.11 20.71
C GLY A 208 -17.74 19.58 20.88
N ALA A 209 -17.29 20.26 19.80
CA ALA A 209 -17.06 21.70 19.85
C ALA A 209 -18.36 22.51 20.02
N GLY A 210 -19.50 21.98 19.55
CA GLY A 210 -20.75 22.76 19.47
C GLY A 210 -20.57 23.95 18.53
N ASP A 211 -21.18 25.09 18.86
CA ASP A 211 -21.15 26.33 18.06
C ASP A 211 -19.84 27.14 18.20
N ARG A 212 -18.83 26.61 18.88
CA ARG A 212 -17.57 27.34 19.12
C ARG A 212 -16.73 27.41 17.84
N ALA A 213 -16.26 28.61 17.52
CA ALA A 213 -15.34 28.85 16.42
C ALA A 213 -13.90 28.57 16.88
N LEU A 214 -13.45 27.32 16.74
CA LEU A 214 -12.09 26.89 17.15
C LEU A 214 -11.01 27.25 16.12
N PHE A 215 -11.39 27.67 14.93
CA PHE A 215 -10.50 28.16 13.87
C PHE A 215 -10.89 29.57 13.48
N ALA A 216 -9.93 30.50 13.48
CA ALA A 216 -10.16 31.86 13.02
C ALA A 216 -10.51 31.90 11.51
N PRO A 217 -11.40 32.81 11.06
CA PRO A 217 -11.86 32.79 9.67
C PRO A 217 -10.77 32.86 8.61
N GLU A 218 -9.69 33.57 8.88
CA GLU A 218 -8.52 33.72 8.00
C GLU A 218 -7.69 32.44 7.82
N THR A 219 -7.92 31.40 8.63
CA THR A 219 -7.21 30.12 8.52
C THR A 219 -7.73 29.27 7.35
N PHE A 220 -9.03 29.35 7.03
CA PHE A 220 -9.66 28.47 6.01
C PHE A 220 -9.06 28.61 4.60
N PRO A 221 -8.85 29.84 4.05
CA PRO A 221 -8.19 29.99 2.75
C PRO A 221 -6.77 29.44 2.76
N LEU A 222 -6.05 29.58 3.89
CA LEU A 222 -4.69 29.09 4.04
C LEU A 222 -4.67 27.56 4.08
N ILE A 223 -5.57 26.94 4.85
CA ILE A 223 -5.74 25.48 4.88
C ILE A 223 -6.03 24.96 3.47
N TYR A 224 -6.97 25.57 2.75
CA TYR A 224 -7.31 25.17 1.39
C TYR A 224 -6.11 25.28 0.45
N ARG A 225 -5.33 26.36 0.54
CA ARG A 225 -4.11 26.57 -0.24
C ARG A 225 -3.10 25.43 -0.09
N TYR A 226 -2.91 24.92 1.13
CA TYR A 226 -1.95 23.84 1.40
C TYR A 226 -2.52 22.43 1.23
N CYS A 227 -3.83 22.27 1.35
CA CYS A 227 -4.47 20.94 1.29
C CYS A 227 -5.18 20.65 -0.04
N GLY A 228 -5.48 21.66 -0.88
CA GLY A 228 -6.17 21.48 -2.15
C GLY A 228 -7.55 20.82 -2.00
N GLY A 229 -8.19 20.94 -0.83
CA GLY A 229 -9.46 20.29 -0.53
C GLY A 229 -9.40 18.78 -0.31
N VAL A 230 -8.22 18.17 -0.14
CA VAL A 230 -8.06 16.74 0.12
C VAL A 230 -8.30 16.45 1.61
N PRO A 231 -9.35 15.69 2.00
CA PRO A 231 -9.73 15.45 3.39
C PRO A 231 -8.58 14.95 4.28
N ARG A 232 -7.77 14.02 3.79
CA ARG A 232 -6.62 13.49 4.54
C ARG A 232 -5.58 14.57 4.86
N LEU A 233 -5.31 15.46 3.90
CA LEU A 233 -4.37 16.56 4.11
C LEU A 233 -4.95 17.62 5.04
N ILE A 234 -6.25 17.90 4.93
CA ILE A 234 -6.95 18.80 5.86
C ILE A 234 -6.83 18.27 7.28
N ASN A 235 -7.09 16.97 7.50
CA ASN A 235 -6.97 16.37 8.82
C ASN A 235 -5.55 16.51 9.38
N THR A 236 -4.53 16.17 8.61
CA THR A 236 -3.14 16.28 9.06
C THR A 236 -2.79 17.71 9.45
N LEU A 237 -3.12 18.70 8.61
CA LEU A 237 -2.80 20.10 8.86
C LEU A 237 -3.57 20.66 10.07
N CYS A 238 -4.87 20.38 10.16
CA CYS A 238 -5.70 20.87 11.26
C CYS A 238 -5.30 20.23 12.60
N ASP A 239 -4.96 18.94 12.62
CA ASP A 239 -4.49 18.26 13.85
C ASP A 239 -3.19 18.87 14.35
N THR A 240 -2.19 19.05 13.44
CA THR A 240 -0.91 19.68 13.78
C THR A 240 -1.09 21.12 14.25
N ALA A 241 -1.95 21.91 13.60
CA ALA A 241 -2.22 23.28 14.00
C ALA A 241 -2.92 23.38 15.36
N MET A 242 -3.84 22.46 15.67
CA MET A 242 -4.45 22.38 17.01
C MET A 242 -3.43 21.99 18.07
N MET A 243 -2.46 21.13 17.75
CA MET A 243 -1.35 20.84 18.66
C MET A 243 -0.50 22.09 18.93
N ALA A 244 -0.15 22.86 17.90
CA ALA A 244 0.62 24.10 18.01
C ALA A 244 -0.11 25.14 18.89
N ALA A 245 -1.39 25.39 18.64
CA ALA A 245 -2.20 26.28 19.45
C ALA A 245 -2.34 25.80 20.90
N GLY A 246 -2.57 24.49 21.11
CA GLY A 246 -2.69 23.88 22.43
C GLY A 246 -1.42 23.97 23.28
N THR A 247 -0.24 23.86 22.66
CA THR A 247 1.05 24.07 23.37
C THR A 247 1.29 25.52 23.80
N SER A 248 0.58 26.46 23.17
CA SER A 248 0.59 27.88 23.51
C SER A 248 -0.59 28.31 24.38
N ASP A 249 -1.33 27.34 24.98
CA ASP A 249 -2.52 27.53 25.80
C ASP A 249 -3.61 28.39 25.13
N ARG A 250 -3.69 28.34 23.81
CA ARG A 250 -4.73 29.04 23.04
C ARG A 250 -5.89 28.09 22.72
N ASP A 251 -7.11 28.57 22.88
CA ASP A 251 -8.33 27.83 22.61
C ASP A 251 -8.90 28.08 21.20
N THR A 252 -8.15 28.81 20.36
CA THR A 252 -8.50 29.13 18.99
C THR A 252 -7.25 29.02 18.11
N VAL A 253 -7.37 28.32 16.98
CA VAL A 253 -6.31 28.19 15.98
C VAL A 253 -6.26 29.42 15.13
N THR A 254 -5.11 30.06 15.06
CA THR A 254 -4.86 31.31 14.30
C THR A 254 -4.06 31.03 13.03
N ARG A 255 -3.84 32.07 12.24
CA ARG A 255 -2.98 31.98 11.06
C ARG A 255 -1.57 31.51 11.39
N GLU A 256 -1.00 31.99 12.49
CA GLU A 256 0.35 31.64 12.95
C GLU A 256 0.47 30.15 13.26
N ASP A 257 -0.56 29.51 13.80
CA ASP A 257 -0.58 28.08 14.09
C ASP A 257 -0.59 27.25 12.79
N ILE A 258 -1.31 27.70 11.76
CA ILE A 258 -1.30 27.06 10.45
C ILE A 258 0.08 27.19 9.81
N GLU A 259 0.70 28.39 9.85
CA GLU A 259 2.02 28.63 9.29
C GLU A 259 3.09 27.80 10.02
N SER A 260 3.00 27.69 11.34
CA SER A 260 3.85 26.81 12.15
C SER A 260 3.67 25.33 11.78
N ALA A 261 2.44 24.86 11.66
CA ALA A 261 2.13 23.49 11.27
C ALA A 261 2.63 23.16 9.85
N VAL A 262 2.47 24.10 8.91
CA VAL A 262 3.00 23.97 7.54
C VAL A 262 4.53 23.85 7.53
N ALA A 263 5.21 24.65 8.35
CA ALA A 263 6.68 24.61 8.47
C ALA A 263 7.13 23.27 9.10
N GLU A 264 6.47 22.80 10.14
CA GLU A 264 6.76 21.52 10.79
C GLU A 264 6.55 20.34 9.84
N LEU A 265 5.46 20.35 9.08
CA LEU A 265 5.15 19.33 8.07
C LEU A 265 6.01 19.47 6.80
N GLN A 266 6.80 20.54 6.67
CA GLN A 266 7.62 20.87 5.48
C GLN A 266 6.77 20.91 4.19
N TRP A 267 5.56 21.44 4.28
CA TRP A 267 4.65 21.47 3.15
C TRP A 267 4.85 22.70 2.28
N VAL A 268 4.71 22.49 0.97
CA VAL A 268 4.59 23.55 -0.06
C VAL A 268 3.13 23.68 -0.48
N ASP A 269 2.77 24.76 -1.13
CA ASP A 269 1.43 24.96 -1.68
C ASP A 269 0.97 23.75 -2.47
N TYR A 270 -0.27 23.34 -2.32
CA TYR A 270 -0.82 22.17 -3.00
C TYR A 270 -0.65 22.23 -4.53
N ALA A 271 -0.81 23.43 -5.11
CA ALA A 271 -0.62 23.65 -6.55
C ALA A 271 0.83 23.40 -7.04
N HIS A 272 1.82 23.52 -6.14
CA HIS A 272 3.22 23.32 -6.44
C HIS A 272 3.76 21.95 -5.98
N ARG A 273 2.91 21.12 -5.35
CA ARG A 273 3.31 19.74 -5.04
C ARG A 273 3.51 19.00 -6.35
N PRO A 274 4.64 18.29 -6.51
CA PRO A 274 4.76 17.36 -7.62
C PRO A 274 3.60 16.37 -7.47
N ARG A 275 2.63 16.45 -8.39
CA ARG A 275 1.68 15.35 -8.53
C ARG A 275 2.56 14.14 -8.79
N LEU A 276 2.42 13.12 -7.94
CA LEU A 276 2.89 11.79 -8.30
C LEU A 276 2.06 11.43 -9.55
N GLN A 277 2.53 11.88 -10.69
CA GLN A 277 2.10 11.31 -11.95
C GLN A 277 2.40 9.82 -11.78
N PRO A 278 1.45 8.91 -12.09
CA PRO A 278 1.81 7.53 -12.31
C PRO A 278 3.07 7.61 -13.16
N ALA A 279 4.14 6.94 -12.70
CA ALA A 279 5.35 6.90 -13.52
C ALA A 279 4.85 6.65 -14.94
N GLU A 280 5.00 7.64 -15.80
CA GLU A 280 4.75 7.45 -17.22
C GLU A 280 5.50 6.16 -17.50
N THR A 281 4.74 5.12 -17.79
CA THR A 281 5.32 3.94 -18.40
C THR A 281 5.88 4.55 -19.67
N GLU A 282 7.16 4.89 -19.62
CA GLU A 282 7.91 5.22 -20.81
C GLU A 282 7.48 4.14 -21.80
N GLN A 283 6.65 4.52 -22.74
CA GLN A 283 6.26 3.62 -23.81
C GLN A 283 7.59 3.24 -24.44
N LEU A 284 8.10 2.09 -24.06
CA LEU A 284 9.17 1.45 -24.76
C LEU A 284 8.70 1.43 -26.21
N PRO A 285 9.46 2.06 -27.11
CA PRO A 285 9.14 1.98 -28.53
C PRO A 285 8.96 0.49 -28.89
N PRO A 286 8.05 0.14 -29.82
CA PRO A 286 7.82 -1.23 -30.18
C PRO A 286 9.15 -1.91 -30.51
N PRO A 287 9.33 -3.20 -30.12
CA PRO A 287 10.60 -3.87 -30.29
C PRO A 287 11.01 -3.77 -31.75
N PRO A 288 12.23 -3.27 -32.05
CA PRO A 288 12.71 -3.25 -33.40
C PRO A 288 12.82 -4.68 -33.90
N VAL A 289 12.25 -4.93 -35.09
CA VAL A 289 12.49 -6.13 -35.88
C VAL A 289 14.00 -6.39 -35.95
N PRO A 290 14.46 -7.65 -35.90
CA PRO A 290 15.89 -7.91 -35.84
C PRO A 290 16.55 -7.56 -37.18
N ALA A 291 17.26 -6.44 -37.20
CA ALA A 291 18.21 -6.10 -38.25
C ALA A 291 19.59 -6.07 -37.61
N SER A 292 20.39 -7.05 -38.06
CA SER A 292 21.86 -7.04 -38.19
C SER A 292 22.66 -6.04 -37.39
N ALA A 293 23.53 -6.61 -36.58
CA ALA A 293 24.73 -6.07 -35.94
C ALA A 293 25.22 -4.64 -36.30
N ALA A 294 25.30 -3.75 -35.26
CA ALA A 294 26.35 -2.78 -34.98
C ALA A 294 25.87 -1.70 -33.98
N PRO A 295 26.74 -0.90 -33.38
CA PRO A 295 27.81 -1.22 -32.42
C PRO A 295 27.52 -0.70 -30.99
N ALA A 296 28.33 -1.13 -30.04
CA ALA A 296 28.30 -0.81 -28.61
C ALA A 296 28.05 0.67 -28.28
N VAL A 297 26.99 0.94 -27.48
CA VAL A 297 26.81 2.22 -26.79
C VAL A 297 27.69 2.21 -25.54
N GLN A 298 28.70 3.06 -25.54
CA GLN A 298 29.62 3.36 -24.46
C GLN A 298 28.81 3.99 -23.28
N GLY A 299 28.78 3.38 -22.11
CA GLY A 299 29.46 3.64 -20.92
C GLY A 299 28.67 4.18 -19.75
N ARG A 300 27.92 3.36 -19.00
CA ARG A 300 27.87 3.53 -17.55
C ARG A 300 28.86 2.53 -16.94
N PRO A 301 29.72 2.94 -15.98
CA PRO A 301 30.73 2.06 -15.42
C PRO A 301 30.05 0.87 -14.70
N THR A 302 30.52 -0.34 -14.96
CA THR A 302 30.21 -1.52 -14.17
C THR A 302 30.80 -1.29 -12.78
N LEU A 303 29.97 -1.44 -11.74
CA LEU A 303 30.41 -1.21 -10.35
C LEU A 303 30.70 -2.51 -9.62
N ALA A 304 30.10 -3.60 -10.05
CA ALA A 304 30.27 -4.92 -9.46
C ALA A 304 29.80 -5.99 -10.47
N ARG A 305 30.09 -7.26 -10.15
CA ARG A 305 29.59 -8.42 -10.90
C ARG A 305 28.87 -9.40 -9.99
N LEU A 306 27.85 -10.06 -10.53
CA LEU A 306 27.16 -11.16 -9.87
C LEU A 306 27.40 -12.43 -10.69
N LEU A 307 28.03 -13.43 -10.09
CA LEU A 307 28.23 -14.74 -10.72
C LEU A 307 27.13 -15.69 -10.23
N VAL A 308 26.42 -16.30 -11.15
CA VAL A 308 25.49 -17.40 -10.83
C VAL A 308 26.22 -18.71 -10.97
N ALA A 309 26.35 -19.47 -9.89
CA ALA A 309 26.97 -20.77 -9.87
C ALA A 309 25.99 -21.88 -9.48
N THR A 310 26.20 -23.07 -10.02
CA THR A 310 25.47 -24.29 -9.69
C THR A 310 26.48 -25.45 -9.57
N ASP A 311 26.43 -26.15 -8.46
CA ASP A 311 27.36 -27.23 -8.16
C ASP A 311 28.86 -26.84 -8.34
N GLY A 312 29.19 -25.61 -7.91
CA GLY A 312 30.56 -25.08 -7.97
C GLY A 312 31.03 -24.64 -9.36
N ARG A 313 30.15 -24.61 -10.37
CA ARG A 313 30.45 -24.10 -11.72
C ARG A 313 29.69 -22.82 -11.99
N THR A 314 30.39 -21.79 -12.41
CA THR A 314 29.76 -20.55 -12.87
C THR A 314 29.01 -20.76 -14.18
N VAL A 315 27.71 -20.50 -14.16
CA VAL A 315 26.81 -20.68 -15.31
C VAL A 315 26.59 -19.36 -16.03
N GLN A 316 26.57 -18.25 -15.29
CA GLN A 316 26.28 -16.93 -15.85
C GLN A 316 27.01 -15.84 -15.07
N GLU A 317 27.46 -14.80 -15.76
CA GLU A 317 28.05 -13.59 -15.18
C GLU A 317 27.24 -12.36 -15.58
N ILE A 318 26.87 -11.56 -14.58
CA ILE A 318 25.98 -10.42 -14.76
C ILE A 318 26.70 -9.16 -14.28
N PRO A 319 26.94 -8.17 -15.14
CA PRO A 319 27.49 -6.88 -14.74
C PRO A 319 26.44 -6.06 -13.97
N LEU A 320 26.77 -5.66 -12.76
CA LEU A 320 25.94 -4.81 -11.93
C LEU A 320 26.28 -3.33 -12.16
N ARG A 321 25.30 -2.61 -12.67
CA ARG A 321 25.33 -1.16 -12.86
C ARG A 321 24.38 -0.50 -11.86
N PRO A 322 24.48 0.83 -11.61
CA PRO A 322 23.49 1.52 -10.79
C PRO A 322 22.06 1.23 -11.28
N GLY A 323 21.23 0.62 -10.42
CA GLY A 323 19.88 0.18 -10.75
C GLY A 323 19.48 -1.07 -9.98
N ARG A 324 18.45 -1.75 -10.48
CA ARG A 324 17.87 -2.96 -9.91
C ARG A 324 18.01 -4.12 -10.90
N VAL A 325 18.36 -5.28 -10.41
CA VAL A 325 18.44 -6.56 -11.13
C VAL A 325 17.56 -7.57 -10.41
N ILE A 326 16.59 -8.17 -11.09
CA ILE A 326 15.68 -9.19 -10.55
C ILE A 326 16.16 -10.57 -10.96
N VAL A 327 16.23 -11.48 -9.99
CA VAL A 327 16.61 -12.90 -10.17
C VAL A 327 15.38 -13.76 -9.96
N GLY A 328 15.08 -14.66 -10.89
CA GLY A 328 13.92 -15.54 -10.73
C GLY A 328 13.84 -16.61 -11.83
N ARG A 329 12.78 -17.45 -11.73
CA ARG A 329 12.57 -18.61 -12.61
C ARG A 329 11.91 -18.28 -13.96
N THR A 330 11.27 -17.14 -14.08
CA THR A 330 10.56 -16.77 -15.32
C THR A 330 11.48 -15.99 -16.25
N PRO A 331 11.30 -16.10 -17.58
CA PRO A 331 12.16 -15.44 -18.58
C PRO A 331 12.09 -13.89 -18.57
N ASP A 332 11.12 -13.32 -17.88
CA ASP A 332 10.91 -11.89 -17.70
C ASP A 332 11.80 -11.27 -16.61
N ASN A 333 12.62 -12.09 -15.92
CA ASN A 333 13.60 -11.57 -14.97
C ASN A 333 14.91 -11.18 -15.68
N ASP A 334 15.62 -10.21 -15.11
CA ASP A 334 16.95 -9.80 -15.62
C ASP A 334 17.95 -10.96 -15.56
N VAL A 335 17.79 -11.83 -14.56
CA VAL A 335 18.57 -13.06 -14.38
C VAL A 335 17.61 -14.23 -14.31
N HIS A 336 17.51 -14.95 -15.40
CA HIS A 336 16.68 -16.15 -15.52
C HIS A 336 17.44 -17.39 -15.07
N ILE A 337 16.89 -18.09 -14.07
CA ILE A 337 17.42 -19.38 -13.58
C ILE A 337 16.30 -20.42 -13.62
N ASP A 338 16.32 -21.30 -14.61
CA ASP A 338 15.31 -22.35 -14.76
C ASP A 338 15.51 -23.46 -13.73
N SER A 339 14.91 -23.27 -12.55
CA SER A 339 14.97 -24.22 -11.44
C SER A 339 13.67 -24.22 -10.64
N ARG A 340 13.13 -25.42 -10.38
CA ARG A 340 11.92 -25.61 -9.55
C ARG A 340 12.07 -25.13 -8.09
N PHE A 341 13.30 -24.90 -7.64
CA PHE A 341 13.62 -24.42 -6.32
C PHE A 341 13.69 -22.89 -6.24
N ILE A 342 13.52 -22.20 -7.36
CA ILE A 342 13.52 -20.74 -7.46
C ILE A 342 12.11 -20.24 -7.75
N SER A 343 11.66 -19.23 -7.02
CA SER A 343 10.37 -18.57 -7.24
C SER A 343 10.38 -17.77 -8.55
N ARG A 344 9.20 -17.46 -9.12
CA ARG A 344 9.07 -16.71 -10.36
C ARG A 344 9.89 -15.42 -10.35
N HIS A 345 9.75 -14.63 -9.28
CA HIS A 345 10.64 -13.53 -8.89
C HIS A 345 11.15 -13.90 -7.49
N HIS A 346 12.43 -14.24 -7.37
CA HIS A 346 12.98 -14.80 -6.14
C HIS A 346 13.59 -13.73 -5.25
N CYS A 347 14.51 -12.96 -5.81
CA CYS A 347 15.16 -11.86 -5.12
C CYS A 347 15.50 -10.73 -6.09
N GLN A 348 15.84 -9.56 -5.53
CA GLN A 348 16.36 -8.44 -6.28
C GLN A 348 17.72 -8.00 -5.72
N VAL A 349 18.58 -7.52 -6.61
CA VAL A 349 19.85 -6.90 -6.27
C VAL A 349 19.78 -5.43 -6.65
N ILE A 350 19.88 -4.55 -5.66
CA ILE A 350 19.83 -3.10 -5.84
C ILE A 350 21.25 -2.55 -5.71
N THR A 351 21.78 -2.03 -6.80
CA THR A 351 23.14 -1.46 -6.88
C THR A 351 23.07 0.05 -6.91
N THR A 352 23.77 0.70 -5.99
CA THR A 352 24.00 2.15 -5.97
C THR A 352 25.49 2.44 -6.20
N THR A 353 25.84 3.71 -6.35
CA THR A 353 27.25 4.11 -6.44
C THR A 353 28.09 3.73 -5.21
N HIS A 354 27.45 3.50 -4.07
CA HIS A 354 28.13 3.31 -2.78
C HIS A 354 27.89 1.94 -2.13
N SER A 355 26.84 1.23 -2.52
CA SER A 355 26.44 -0.03 -1.88
C SER A 355 25.71 -0.94 -2.85
N CYS A 356 25.69 -2.23 -2.54
CA CYS A 356 24.88 -3.20 -3.21
C CYS A 356 24.09 -4.01 -2.17
N VAL A 357 22.80 -4.19 -2.37
CA VAL A 357 21.89 -4.85 -1.41
C VAL A 357 21.11 -5.94 -2.14
N VAL A 358 21.09 -7.15 -1.57
CA VAL A 358 20.16 -8.20 -2.00
C VAL A 358 18.93 -8.21 -1.10
N GLU A 359 17.76 -8.42 -1.69
CA GLU A 359 16.48 -8.43 -0.98
C GLU A 359 15.60 -9.57 -1.50
N ASP A 360 15.03 -10.36 -0.59
CA ASP A 360 14.10 -11.44 -0.89
C ASP A 360 12.73 -10.89 -1.30
N LEU A 361 12.23 -11.28 -2.46
CA LEU A 361 10.93 -10.89 -2.98
C LEU A 361 9.80 -11.82 -2.48
N ASN A 362 9.86 -12.19 -1.20
CA ASN A 362 8.94 -13.13 -0.57
C ASN A 362 8.95 -14.50 -1.26
N SER A 363 10.16 -15.00 -1.52
CA SER A 363 10.37 -16.27 -2.18
C SER A 363 9.97 -17.46 -1.29
N THR A 364 9.55 -18.57 -1.90
CA THR A 364 9.11 -19.77 -1.18
C THR A 364 10.23 -20.37 -0.32
N ASN A 365 11.44 -20.42 -0.85
CA ASN A 365 12.59 -21.03 -0.17
C ASN A 365 13.45 -20.01 0.59
N GLY A 366 13.30 -18.72 0.33
CA GLY A 366 14.12 -17.67 0.95
C GLY A 366 15.51 -17.53 0.35
N ILE A 367 16.23 -16.49 0.76
CA ILE A 367 17.65 -16.28 0.46
C ILE A 367 18.48 -16.48 1.72
N PHE A 368 19.69 -17.02 1.55
CA PHE A 368 20.58 -17.31 2.68
C PHE A 368 21.96 -16.71 2.42
N VAL A 369 22.52 -16.07 3.46
CA VAL A 369 23.89 -15.56 3.47
C VAL A 369 24.61 -16.14 4.69
N LYS A 370 25.75 -16.79 4.49
CA LYS A 370 26.50 -17.48 5.57
C LYS A 370 25.60 -18.39 6.40
N SER A 371 24.75 -19.19 5.70
CA SER A 371 23.78 -20.13 6.28
C SER A 371 22.62 -19.51 7.06
N ASN A 372 22.51 -18.21 7.17
CA ASN A 372 21.39 -17.52 7.80
C ASN A 372 20.37 -17.07 6.75
N ARG A 373 19.09 -17.34 6.99
CA ARG A 373 18.01 -16.81 6.16
C ARG A 373 17.88 -15.31 6.39
N VAL A 374 17.93 -14.52 5.31
CA VAL A 374 17.85 -13.07 5.38
C VAL A 374 16.72 -12.55 4.49
N ARG A 375 16.06 -11.47 4.89
CA ARG A 375 15.13 -10.75 4.01
C ARG A 375 15.83 -9.68 3.20
N ARG A 376 16.86 -9.09 3.77
CA ARG A 376 17.66 -8.02 3.14
C ARG A 376 19.08 -8.11 3.69
N HIS A 377 20.08 -8.00 2.80
CA HIS A 377 21.49 -8.06 3.19
C HIS A 377 22.32 -7.08 2.34
N LEU A 378 23.22 -6.35 3.00
CA LEU A 378 24.20 -5.49 2.34
C LEU A 378 25.35 -6.39 1.86
N LEU A 379 25.56 -6.48 0.55
CA LEU A 379 26.59 -7.32 -0.06
C LEU A 379 27.96 -6.70 0.11
N ASN A 380 28.91 -7.50 0.58
CA ASN A 380 30.33 -7.21 0.62
C ASN A 380 31.05 -8.08 -0.41
N ASP A 381 32.22 -7.63 -0.84
CA ASP A 381 33.04 -8.38 -1.80
C ASP A 381 33.26 -9.84 -1.35
N GLY A 382 32.99 -10.79 -2.23
CA GLY A 382 33.07 -12.21 -1.96
C GLY A 382 31.86 -12.81 -1.23
N ASP A 383 30.81 -12.04 -0.89
CA ASP A 383 29.60 -12.63 -0.28
C ASP A 383 28.92 -13.58 -1.25
N VAL A 384 28.50 -14.73 -0.71
CA VAL A 384 27.75 -15.78 -1.41
C VAL A 384 26.32 -15.81 -0.89
N VAL A 385 25.36 -15.59 -1.78
CA VAL A 385 23.93 -15.68 -1.51
C VAL A 385 23.39 -16.97 -2.09
N LEU A 386 22.89 -17.86 -1.24
CA LEU A 386 22.25 -19.12 -1.66
C LEU A 386 20.77 -18.87 -1.97
N ILE A 387 20.34 -19.31 -3.15
CA ILE A 387 18.96 -19.29 -3.62
C ILE A 387 18.57 -20.67 -4.17
N GLY A 388 17.78 -21.43 -3.41
CA GLY A 388 17.46 -22.81 -3.75
C GLY A 388 18.72 -23.68 -3.78
N LYS A 389 19.17 -24.13 -4.98
CA LYS A 389 20.41 -24.90 -5.20
C LYS A 389 21.50 -24.10 -5.91
N HIS A 390 21.28 -22.82 -6.10
CA HIS A 390 22.19 -21.94 -6.83
C HIS A 390 22.86 -20.95 -5.89
N GLU A 391 24.06 -20.54 -6.26
CA GLU A 391 24.88 -19.58 -5.54
C GLU A 391 25.00 -18.30 -6.38
N LEU A 392 24.73 -17.16 -5.76
CA LEU A 392 25.00 -15.84 -6.31
C LEU A 392 26.24 -15.29 -5.60
N ILE A 393 27.36 -15.21 -6.31
CA ILE A 393 28.62 -14.72 -5.76
C ILE A 393 28.77 -13.26 -6.19
N TYR A 394 28.90 -12.37 -5.22
CA TYR A 394 29.07 -10.94 -5.46
C TYR A 394 30.53 -10.55 -5.50
N ILE A 395 30.94 -9.84 -6.54
CA ILE A 395 32.31 -9.29 -6.73
C ILE A 395 32.19 -7.77 -6.88
N ASP A 396 32.83 -7.04 -5.96
CA ASP A 396 32.85 -5.59 -5.98
C ASP A 396 34.02 -5.08 -6.82
N GLU A 397 33.78 -4.35 -7.90
CA GLU A 397 34.80 -3.77 -8.78
C GLU A 397 35.09 -2.29 -8.47
N ARG A 398 34.47 -1.75 -7.43
CA ARG A 398 34.71 -0.38 -7.01
C ARG A 398 36.10 -0.24 -6.41
N PRO A 399 36.86 0.81 -6.71
CA PRO A 399 38.17 1.03 -6.11
C PRO A 399 38.04 1.09 -4.58
N ALA A 400 38.85 0.31 -3.87
CA ALA A 400 38.87 0.21 -2.42
C ALA A 400 39.03 1.61 -1.81
N ARG A 401 38.02 2.05 -1.04
CA ARG A 401 38.17 3.28 -0.25
C ARG A 401 39.23 3.05 0.84
N PRO A 402 40.17 4.00 1.06
CA PRO A 402 41.03 3.92 2.23
C PRO A 402 40.14 3.87 3.47
N ARG A 403 40.33 2.86 4.32
CA ARG A 403 39.68 2.78 5.62
C ARG A 403 40.11 3.98 6.43
N HIS A 404 39.27 4.99 6.55
CA HIS A 404 39.45 6.03 7.58
C HIS A 404 39.24 5.31 8.92
N ASN A 405 40.34 5.13 9.64
CA ASN A 405 40.31 4.82 11.05
C ASN A 405 39.60 5.96 11.77
N LEU A 406 38.47 5.62 12.39
CA LEU A 406 37.69 6.51 13.26
C LEU A 406 38.46 6.96 14.53
N ALA A 407 39.77 6.66 14.65
CA ALA A 407 40.60 7.01 15.76
C ALA A 407 41.25 8.41 15.66
N ASP A 408 41.19 9.07 14.51
CA ASP A 408 42.00 10.31 14.28
C ASP A 408 41.18 11.63 14.26
N THR A 409 39.92 11.60 14.69
CA THR A 409 39.08 12.82 14.68
C THR A 409 38.38 13.17 15.98
N MET A 410 38.99 12.88 17.13
CA MET A 410 38.61 13.54 18.40
C MET A 410 39.78 13.69 19.33
N PRO A 411 40.48 14.85 19.35
CA PRO A 411 41.34 15.21 20.47
C PRO A 411 40.44 15.72 21.61
N GLY A 412 40.21 14.90 22.65
CA GLY A 412 39.49 15.38 23.82
C GLY A 412 38.84 14.34 24.75
N LEU A 413 39.14 13.03 24.63
CA LEU A 413 38.63 12.01 25.56
C LEU A 413 39.75 11.12 26.11
N GLN A 414 40.80 11.80 26.65
CA GLN A 414 41.87 11.17 27.48
C GLN A 414 41.90 11.77 28.87
N ALA A 415 40.81 11.75 29.59
CA ALA A 415 40.78 12.06 31.01
C ALA A 415 39.47 11.57 31.65
N LEU A 416 39.27 10.28 31.74
CA LEU A 416 38.32 9.62 32.69
C LEU A 416 38.59 8.10 32.63
N ARG A 417 39.80 7.72 33.06
CA ARG A 417 40.10 6.38 33.57
C ARG A 417 40.88 6.58 34.83
N GLU A 418 40.38 5.96 35.90
CA GLU A 418 40.88 5.92 37.28
C GLU A 418 40.12 6.81 38.26
N ALA A 419 39.01 6.27 38.77
CA ALA A 419 38.65 6.39 40.18
C ALA A 419 37.41 5.49 40.46
N ASP A 420 37.66 4.52 41.36
CA ASP A 420 36.73 3.93 42.33
C ASP A 420 35.59 3.01 41.85
N ILE A 421 35.88 1.72 41.94
CA ILE A 421 34.92 0.67 42.27
C ILE A 421 35.36 0.06 43.61
N PRO A 422 34.57 0.14 44.68
CA PRO A 422 34.70 -0.79 45.81
C PRO A 422 33.84 -2.03 45.55
N GLY A 423 34.44 -3.18 45.84
CA GLY A 423 33.90 -4.50 45.64
C GLY A 423 32.67 -4.85 46.53
N HIS A 424 31.97 -5.85 46.09
CA HIS A 424 31.25 -6.77 46.96
C HIS A 424 31.40 -8.20 46.45
N GLU A 425 31.78 -9.03 47.42
CA GLU A 425 32.13 -10.44 47.33
C GLU A 425 30.93 -11.33 47.01
N SER A 426 31.30 -12.43 46.40
CA SER A 426 30.62 -13.72 46.24
C SER A 426 29.77 -14.20 47.42
N GLN A 427 28.62 -14.79 47.14
CA GLN A 427 28.19 -16.05 47.77
C GLN A 427 27.41 -16.91 46.78
N VAL A 428 27.98 -18.10 46.60
CA VAL A 428 27.40 -19.29 46.02
C VAL A 428 26.57 -19.93 47.12
N GLU A 429 25.34 -20.34 46.82
CA GLU A 429 24.68 -21.46 47.50
C GLU A 429 23.83 -22.23 46.46
N ASP A 430 24.25 -23.48 46.29
CA ASP A 430 23.47 -24.58 45.76
C ASP A 430 22.31 -24.88 46.71
N ASP A 431 21.18 -25.27 46.20
CA ASP A 431 20.35 -26.30 46.79
C ASP A 431 19.41 -26.93 45.74
N ASP A 432 19.62 -28.25 45.68
CA ASP A 432 18.87 -29.26 44.96
C ASP A 432 17.50 -29.55 45.63
N GLU A 433 16.72 -30.26 44.87
CA GLU A 433 15.68 -31.25 45.26
C GLU A 433 14.24 -30.83 45.49
N ALA A 434 13.43 -31.37 44.63
CA ALA A 434 12.48 -32.47 44.84
C ALA A 434 10.97 -32.14 44.95
N GLU A 435 10.26 -33.06 44.32
CA GLU A 435 8.90 -33.60 44.54
C GLU A 435 7.69 -32.77 44.08
N ALA A 436 7.08 -33.26 43.04
CA ALA A 436 6.11 -34.34 42.86
C ALA A 436 4.77 -34.14 43.58
N ALA A 437 3.78 -34.33 42.79
CA ALA A 437 2.48 -34.96 43.08
C ALA A 437 1.26 -34.07 43.43
N GLU A 438 0.26 -34.37 42.61
CA GLU A 438 -1.15 -34.62 42.88
C GLU A 438 -2.17 -33.50 42.95
N SER A 439 -3.08 -33.72 42.04
CA SER A 439 -4.53 -33.88 42.27
C SER A 439 -5.39 -32.61 42.44
N LYS A 440 -6.06 -32.25 41.45
CA LYS A 440 -7.51 -32.44 41.23
C LYS A 440 -7.97 -31.73 40.01
#